data_6a699839e571110f311416b2341ef52c
#
_entry.id   6a699839e571110f311416b2341ef52c
#
_cell.length_a   1.000
_cell.length_b   1.000
_cell.length_c   1.000
_cell.angle_alpha   90.00
_cell.angle_beta   90.00
_cell.angle_gamma   90.00
#
_symmetry.space_group_name_H-M   'P 1'
#
loop_
_entity.id
_entity.type
_entity.pdbx_description
1 polymer ?
#
loop_
_entity_poly.entity_id
_entity_poly.type
_entity_poly.pdbx_seq_one_letter_code
_entity_poly.pdbx_strand_id
1 'polypeptide(L)'
;MANIYKGTIELIGNTPLVEAVNLEQAHDLQATLLIKLEYLNPAGSVKDRIAKSMLEDAEQSGKLHTGSVIIEPTSGNTGIGLAAIAAAKGYRVILTMPETMSVERRNILKAYGAEIVLTEGAKGMKGAIAKAKELAEEIPNSFIPWR
;
A
#
# COMPACT_ATOMS: atom_id res chain seq x y z
N MET A 1 -14.05 15.47 23.41
CA MET A 1 -13.16 16.31 22.57
C MET A 1 -13.05 15.64 21.20
N ALA A 2 -13.14 16.39 20.11
CA ALA A 2 -12.91 15.82 18.77
C ALA A 2 -11.43 15.45 18.61
N ASN A 3 -11.16 14.25 18.13
CA ASN A 3 -9.80 13.84 17.76
C ASN A 3 -9.45 14.49 16.42
N ILE A 4 -8.55 15.45 16.42
CA ILE A 4 -8.07 16.11 15.20
C ILE A 4 -6.69 15.55 14.87
N TYR A 5 -6.59 14.88 13.74
CA TYR A 5 -5.35 14.30 13.22
C TYR A 5 -4.68 15.26 12.21
N LYS A 6 -3.36 15.33 12.21
CA LYS A 6 -2.60 16.21 11.30
C LYS A 6 -2.40 15.65 9.90
N GLY A 7 -2.68 14.36 9.73
CA GLY A 7 -2.57 13.68 8.43
C GLY A 7 -3.17 12.29 8.45
N THR A 8 -3.41 11.75 7.26
CA THR A 8 -4.02 10.43 7.08
C THR A 8 -3.17 9.29 7.64
N ILE A 9 -1.85 9.45 7.69
CA ILE A 9 -0.92 8.44 8.21
C ILE A 9 -1.18 8.13 9.69
N GLU A 10 -1.60 9.12 10.48
CA GLU A 10 -1.92 8.95 11.91
C GLU A 10 -3.17 8.06 12.13
N LEU A 11 -4.04 7.95 11.13
CA LEU A 11 -5.24 7.12 11.19
C LEU A 11 -4.97 5.63 10.91
N ILE A 12 -3.83 5.32 10.27
CA ILE A 12 -3.50 3.95 9.89
C ILE A 12 -3.37 3.08 11.13
N GLY A 13 -4.11 1.97 11.13
CA GLY A 13 -4.05 0.99 12.21
C GLY A 13 -5.04 1.23 13.35
N ASN A 14 -5.69 2.38 13.42
CA ASN A 14 -6.71 2.69 14.42
C ASN A 14 -8.10 2.18 14.02
N THR A 15 -8.16 0.98 13.41
CA THR A 15 -9.41 0.38 12.95
C THR A 15 -10.19 -0.23 14.10
N PRO A 16 -11.54 -0.08 14.12
CA PRO A 16 -12.38 -0.62 15.18
C PRO A 16 -12.58 -2.14 15.06
N LEU A 17 -13.06 -2.70 16.16
CA LEU A 17 -13.67 -4.03 16.18
C LEU A 17 -15.19 -3.88 16.16
N VAL A 18 -15.86 -4.78 15.46
CA VAL A 18 -17.32 -4.89 15.44
C VAL A 18 -17.71 -6.34 15.78
N GLU A 19 -18.66 -6.48 16.68
CA GLU A 19 -19.24 -7.78 17.01
C GLU A 19 -20.26 -8.20 15.94
N ALA A 20 -20.16 -9.43 15.50
CA ALA A 20 -21.02 -10.00 14.44
C ALA A 20 -22.32 -10.56 15.01
N VAL A 21 -23.05 -9.79 15.81
CA VAL A 21 -24.23 -10.20 16.58
C VAL A 21 -25.27 -10.97 15.76
N ASN A 22 -25.60 -10.48 14.56
CA ASN A 22 -26.58 -11.14 13.69
C ASN A 22 -26.12 -12.52 13.22
N LEU A 23 -24.83 -12.70 12.99
CA LEU A 23 -24.26 -13.98 12.59
C LEU A 23 -24.25 -14.96 13.77
N GLU A 24 -23.88 -14.47 14.95
CA GLU A 24 -23.90 -15.26 16.19
C GLU A 24 -25.30 -15.78 16.49
N GLN A 25 -26.30 -14.93 16.41
CA GLN A 25 -27.70 -15.30 16.63
C GLN A 25 -28.22 -16.27 15.57
N ALA A 26 -27.93 -16.03 14.30
CA ALA A 26 -28.41 -16.85 13.19
C ALA A 26 -27.86 -18.30 13.24
N HIS A 27 -26.71 -18.50 13.88
CA HIS A 27 -26.03 -19.80 13.97
C HIS A 27 -25.94 -20.34 15.41
N ASP A 28 -26.64 -19.74 16.37
CA ASP A 28 -26.61 -20.09 17.80
C ASP A 28 -25.18 -20.30 18.33
N LEU A 29 -24.30 -19.37 18.01
CA LEU A 29 -22.88 -19.44 18.39
C LEU A 29 -22.72 -19.13 19.89
N GLN A 30 -21.94 -19.96 20.57
CA GLN A 30 -21.58 -19.75 21.96
C GLN A 30 -20.32 -18.87 22.12
N ALA A 31 -19.72 -18.43 21.00
CA ALA A 31 -18.53 -17.60 20.94
C ALA A 31 -18.88 -16.21 20.46
N THR A 32 -18.20 -15.18 20.98
CA THR A 32 -18.26 -13.82 20.47
C THR A 32 -17.34 -13.66 19.26
N LEU A 33 -17.90 -13.28 18.12
CA LEU A 33 -17.17 -13.04 16.88
C LEU A 33 -16.84 -11.55 16.70
N LEU A 34 -15.58 -11.19 16.81
CA LEU A 34 -15.11 -9.83 16.59
C LEU A 34 -14.45 -9.69 15.22
N ILE A 35 -14.96 -8.76 14.42
CA ILE A 35 -14.47 -8.43 13.08
C ILE A 35 -13.62 -7.18 13.12
N LYS A 36 -12.34 -7.27 12.75
CA LYS A 36 -11.43 -6.13 12.61
C LYS A 36 -11.67 -5.44 11.28
N LEU A 37 -12.15 -4.20 11.29
CA LEU A 37 -12.58 -3.49 10.08
C LEU A 37 -11.39 -2.81 9.35
N GLU A 38 -10.52 -3.59 8.74
CA GLU A 38 -9.30 -3.08 8.09
C GLU A 38 -9.55 -2.22 6.84
N TYR A 39 -10.74 -2.27 6.25
CA TYR A 39 -11.13 -1.39 5.15
C TYR A 39 -11.32 0.07 5.59
N LEU A 40 -11.34 0.35 6.89
CA LEU A 40 -11.38 1.71 7.44
C LEU A 40 -10.00 2.36 7.55
N ASN A 41 -8.92 1.68 7.18
CA ASN A 41 -7.65 2.36 6.94
C ASN A 41 -7.79 3.37 5.77
N PRO A 42 -7.04 4.48 5.76
CA PRO A 42 -7.17 5.55 4.78
C PRO A 42 -7.08 5.13 3.29
N ALA A 43 -6.22 4.17 2.95
CA ALA A 43 -6.14 3.61 1.60
C ALA A 43 -7.00 2.34 1.41
N GLY A 44 -7.84 2.01 2.40
CA GLY A 44 -8.92 1.03 2.31
C GLY A 44 -8.52 -0.42 2.59
N SER A 45 -7.37 -0.71 3.16
CA SER A 45 -6.99 -2.09 3.47
C SER A 45 -5.97 -2.25 4.60
N VAL A 46 -5.81 -3.49 5.08
CA VAL A 46 -4.74 -3.86 6.03
C VAL A 46 -3.32 -3.55 5.50
N LYS A 47 -3.16 -3.38 4.18
CA LYS A 47 -1.85 -3.12 3.56
C LYS A 47 -1.32 -1.72 3.85
N ASP A 48 -2.15 -0.81 4.29
CA ASP A 48 -1.72 0.48 4.79
C ASP A 48 -0.75 0.34 5.96
N ARG A 49 -0.97 -0.65 6.84
CA ARG A 49 -0.08 -0.93 7.98
C ARG A 49 1.31 -1.33 7.55
N ILE A 50 1.41 -2.30 6.64
CA ILE A 50 2.72 -2.78 6.17
C ILE A 50 3.43 -1.72 5.35
N ALA A 51 2.71 -0.96 4.51
CA ALA A 51 3.29 0.13 3.74
C ALA A 51 3.86 1.22 4.65
N LYS A 52 3.13 1.59 5.71
CA LYS A 52 3.61 2.53 6.73
C LYS A 52 4.90 2.03 7.38
N SER A 53 4.90 0.79 7.90
CA SER A 53 6.06 0.20 8.56
C SER A 53 7.28 0.15 7.64
N MET A 54 7.12 -0.31 6.39
CA MET A 54 8.22 -0.39 5.42
C MET A 54 8.89 0.98 5.16
N LEU A 55 8.09 2.04 5.01
CA LEU A 55 8.64 3.36 4.73
C LEU A 55 9.25 4.01 5.98
N GLU A 56 8.61 3.87 7.14
CA GLU A 56 9.14 4.38 8.40
C GLU A 56 10.46 3.68 8.81
N ASP A 57 10.54 2.36 8.67
CA ASP A 57 11.77 1.60 8.91
C ASP A 57 12.89 2.01 7.94
N ALA A 58 12.55 2.26 6.68
CA ALA A 58 13.51 2.71 5.68
C ALA A 58 14.01 4.13 5.96
N GLU A 59 13.15 5.04 6.42
CA GLU A 59 13.53 6.39 6.87
C GLU A 59 14.46 6.32 8.09
N GLN A 60 14.09 5.53 9.10
CA GLN A 60 14.87 5.37 10.34
C GLN A 60 16.25 4.75 10.06
N SER A 61 16.34 3.81 9.12
CA SER A 61 17.61 3.18 8.73
C SER A 61 18.45 4.00 7.74
N GLY A 62 17.94 5.17 7.29
CA GLY A 62 18.62 6.03 6.32
C GLY A 62 18.59 5.51 4.88
N LYS A 63 17.85 4.44 4.59
CA LYS A 63 17.69 3.89 3.24
C LYS A 63 16.74 4.71 2.38
N LEU A 64 15.79 5.40 3.01
CA LEU A 64 14.84 6.30 2.37
C LEU A 64 15.02 7.71 2.94
N HIS A 65 15.25 8.69 2.08
CA HIS A 65 15.47 10.09 2.44
C HIS A 65 14.83 11.02 1.42
N THR A 66 14.79 12.31 1.71
CA THR A 66 14.25 13.32 0.78
C THR A 66 14.91 13.21 -0.59
N GLY A 67 14.09 13.11 -1.63
CA GLY A 67 14.55 12.93 -3.02
C GLY A 67 14.73 11.46 -3.44
N SER A 68 14.53 10.49 -2.53
CA SER A 68 14.50 9.07 -2.90
C SER A 68 13.28 8.74 -3.76
N VAL A 69 13.43 7.72 -4.61
CA VAL A 69 12.36 7.18 -5.46
C VAL A 69 12.00 5.78 -5.00
N ILE A 70 10.76 5.59 -4.59
CA ILE A 70 10.25 4.28 -4.20
C ILE A 70 9.87 3.51 -5.47
N ILE A 71 10.37 2.28 -5.63
CA ILE A 71 10.03 1.41 -6.76
C ILE A 71 9.48 0.10 -6.22
N GLU A 72 8.27 -0.28 -6.64
CA GLU A 72 7.63 -1.51 -6.16
C GLU A 72 6.92 -2.26 -7.29
N PRO A 73 7.24 -3.55 -7.50
CA PRO A 73 6.43 -4.41 -8.35
C PRO A 73 5.18 -4.82 -7.58
N THR A 74 4.02 -4.41 -8.07
CA THR A 74 2.76 -4.64 -7.33
C THR A 74 1.63 -5.08 -8.24
N SER A 75 0.73 -5.87 -7.68
CA SER A 75 -0.54 -6.23 -8.30
C SER A 75 -1.75 -5.99 -7.40
N GLY A 76 -1.52 -5.44 -6.19
CA GLY A 76 -2.55 -5.39 -5.16
C GLY A 76 -2.49 -4.19 -4.23
N ASN A 77 -3.12 -4.37 -3.07
CA ASN A 77 -3.31 -3.32 -2.08
C ASN A 77 -2.01 -2.81 -1.44
N THR A 78 -0.92 -3.57 -1.50
CA THR A 78 0.40 -3.08 -1.03
C THR A 78 0.85 -1.86 -1.83
N GLY A 79 0.71 -1.91 -3.17
CA GLY A 79 1.01 -0.77 -4.03
C GLY A 79 0.12 0.43 -3.75
N ILE A 80 -1.17 0.21 -3.45
CA ILE A 80 -2.11 1.29 -3.09
C ILE A 80 -1.67 1.93 -1.76
N GLY A 81 -1.36 1.14 -0.74
CA GLY A 81 -0.86 1.64 0.54
C GLY A 81 0.45 2.42 0.40
N LEU A 82 1.42 1.90 -0.38
CA LEU A 82 2.69 2.59 -0.65
C LEU A 82 2.47 3.91 -1.38
N ALA A 83 1.62 3.94 -2.41
CA ALA A 83 1.30 5.15 -3.16
C ALA A 83 0.64 6.22 -2.27
N ALA A 84 -0.32 5.82 -1.43
CA ALA A 84 -1.02 6.73 -0.51
C ALA A 84 -0.07 7.36 0.52
N ILE A 85 0.83 6.55 1.11
CA ILE A 85 1.77 7.04 2.13
C ILE A 85 2.89 7.86 1.48
N ALA A 86 3.38 7.42 0.32
CA ALA A 86 4.37 8.17 -0.45
C ALA A 86 3.85 9.57 -0.82
N ALA A 87 2.59 9.67 -1.29
CA ALA A 87 1.94 10.94 -1.55
C ALA A 87 1.86 11.83 -0.30
N ALA A 88 1.48 11.26 0.85
CA ALA A 88 1.38 12.00 2.11
C ALA A 88 2.75 12.46 2.65
N LYS A 89 3.83 11.74 2.34
CA LYS A 89 5.21 12.06 2.75
C LYS A 89 6.01 12.84 1.69
N GLY A 90 5.47 13.05 0.49
CA GLY A 90 6.12 13.76 -0.61
C GLY A 90 7.19 12.95 -1.34
N TYR A 91 7.12 11.62 -1.32
CA TYR A 91 8.00 10.75 -2.09
C TYR A 91 7.48 10.50 -3.50
N ARG A 92 8.39 10.44 -4.45
CA ARG A 92 8.12 9.91 -5.78
C ARG A 92 7.98 8.39 -5.70
N VAL A 93 6.98 7.82 -6.38
CA VAL A 93 6.78 6.38 -6.41
C VAL A 93 6.54 5.88 -7.84
N ILE A 94 7.22 4.81 -8.21
CA ILE A 94 7.09 4.12 -9.49
C ILE A 94 6.61 2.69 -9.20
N LEU A 95 5.48 2.32 -9.76
CA LEU A 95 4.89 0.99 -9.59
C LEU A 95 4.95 0.23 -10.91
N THR A 96 5.58 -0.93 -10.90
CA THR A 96 5.61 -1.83 -12.05
C THR A 96 4.55 -2.90 -11.92
N MET A 97 3.81 -3.17 -12.99
CA MET A 97 2.73 -4.16 -12.98
C MET A 97 2.44 -4.71 -14.38
N PRO A 98 1.91 -5.94 -14.48
CA PRO A 98 1.46 -6.46 -15.75
C PRO A 98 0.32 -5.61 -16.35
N GLU A 99 0.30 -5.46 -17.67
CA GLU A 99 -0.76 -4.72 -18.38
C GLU A 99 -2.15 -5.34 -18.22
N THR A 100 -2.24 -6.57 -17.74
CA THR A 100 -3.49 -7.27 -17.43
C THR A 100 -4.17 -6.76 -16.14
N MET A 101 -3.50 -5.89 -15.37
CA MET A 101 -4.10 -5.30 -14.18
C MET A 101 -5.26 -4.36 -14.52
N SER A 102 -6.30 -4.37 -13.69
CA SER A 102 -7.53 -3.62 -13.94
C SER A 102 -7.30 -2.11 -14.05
N VAL A 103 -8.09 -1.48 -14.91
CA VAL A 103 -8.01 -0.02 -15.15
C VAL A 103 -8.33 0.76 -13.88
N GLU A 104 -9.28 0.27 -13.06
CA GLU A 104 -9.69 0.91 -11.81
C GLU A 104 -8.51 1.01 -10.84
N ARG A 105 -7.73 -0.06 -10.70
CA ARG A 105 -6.52 -0.05 -9.85
C ARG A 105 -5.48 0.93 -10.36
N ARG A 106 -5.23 0.97 -11.67
CA ARG A 106 -4.31 1.94 -12.27
C ARG A 106 -4.77 3.38 -12.00
N ASN A 107 -6.08 3.63 -12.08
CA ASN A 107 -6.64 4.95 -11.82
C ASN A 107 -6.48 5.37 -10.36
N ILE A 108 -6.70 4.46 -9.41
CA ILE A 108 -6.46 4.73 -7.97
C ILE A 108 -4.99 5.10 -7.73
N LEU A 109 -4.06 4.32 -8.28
CA LEU A 109 -2.63 4.58 -8.13
C LEU A 109 -2.20 5.92 -8.74
N LYS A 110 -2.74 6.25 -9.93
CA LYS A 110 -2.51 7.56 -10.56
C LYS A 110 -3.10 8.71 -9.75
N ALA A 111 -4.25 8.51 -9.11
CA ALA A 111 -4.88 9.51 -8.25
C ALA A 111 -4.01 9.84 -7.02
N TYR A 112 -3.22 8.89 -6.52
CA TYR A 112 -2.18 9.11 -5.50
C TYR A 112 -0.87 9.69 -6.07
N GLY A 113 -0.79 9.95 -7.38
CA GLY A 113 0.41 10.50 -8.01
C GLY A 113 1.49 9.47 -8.35
N ALA A 114 1.19 8.16 -8.28
CA ALA A 114 2.14 7.13 -8.64
C ALA A 114 2.36 7.06 -10.16
N GLU A 115 3.62 6.92 -10.56
CA GLU A 115 3.99 6.58 -11.93
C GLU A 115 3.80 5.07 -12.14
N ILE A 116 3.17 4.70 -13.26
CA ILE A 116 2.88 3.29 -13.56
C ILE A 116 3.68 2.87 -14.77
N VAL A 117 4.48 1.80 -14.61
CA VAL A 117 5.20 1.14 -15.69
C VAL A 117 4.55 -0.21 -15.95
N LEU A 118 3.91 -0.33 -17.09
CA LEU A 118 3.26 -1.58 -17.51
C LEU A 118 4.28 -2.52 -18.14
N THR A 119 4.17 -3.79 -17.78
CA THR A 119 4.96 -4.87 -18.35
C THR A 119 4.09 -5.84 -19.13
N GLU A 120 4.69 -6.60 -20.02
CA GLU A 120 4.01 -7.59 -20.85
C GLU A 120 3.20 -8.56 -19.99
N GLY A 121 1.90 -8.69 -20.31
CA GLY A 121 0.97 -9.52 -19.55
C GLY A 121 1.37 -10.98 -19.43
N ALA A 122 1.94 -11.55 -20.50
CA ALA A 122 2.40 -12.94 -20.54
C ALA A 122 3.51 -13.25 -19.51
N LYS A 123 4.29 -12.26 -19.11
CA LYS A 123 5.36 -12.40 -18.09
C LYS A 123 4.83 -12.27 -16.66
N GLY A 124 3.58 -11.85 -16.47
CA GLY A 124 2.93 -11.69 -15.15
C GLY A 124 3.78 -10.91 -14.16
N MET A 125 3.72 -11.28 -12.88
CA MET A 125 4.51 -10.61 -11.83
C MET A 125 6.01 -10.77 -11.98
N LYS A 126 6.50 -11.84 -12.61
CA LYS A 126 7.94 -12.01 -12.88
C LYS A 126 8.47 -10.88 -13.76
N GLY A 127 7.71 -10.48 -14.79
CA GLY A 127 8.03 -9.34 -15.66
C GLY A 127 8.06 -8.02 -14.89
N ALA A 128 7.07 -7.79 -14.03
CA ALA A 128 7.01 -6.58 -13.18
C ALA A 128 8.21 -6.50 -12.23
N ILE A 129 8.58 -7.61 -11.59
CA ILE A 129 9.75 -7.69 -10.68
C ILE A 129 11.05 -7.40 -11.44
N ALA A 130 11.22 -7.97 -12.63
CA ALA A 130 12.41 -7.73 -13.45
C ALA A 130 12.52 -6.25 -13.83
N LYS A 131 11.40 -5.62 -14.24
CA LYS A 131 11.38 -4.20 -14.60
C LYS A 131 11.63 -3.28 -13.40
N ALA A 132 11.13 -3.64 -12.21
CA ALA A 132 11.44 -2.87 -11.00
C ALA A 132 12.94 -2.88 -10.66
N LYS A 133 13.61 -4.02 -10.85
CA LYS A 133 15.06 -4.12 -10.64
C LYS A 133 15.85 -3.30 -11.66
N GLU A 134 15.48 -3.39 -12.94
CA GLU A 134 16.07 -2.58 -14.02
C GLU A 134 15.97 -1.08 -13.70
N LEU A 135 14.77 -0.61 -13.36
CA LEU A 135 14.57 0.78 -12.99
C LEU A 135 15.37 1.21 -11.74
N ALA A 136 15.54 0.30 -10.79
CA ALA A 136 16.33 0.58 -9.60
C ALA A 136 17.85 0.68 -9.88
N GLU A 137 18.33 0.04 -10.93
CA GLU A 137 19.71 0.19 -11.39
C GLU A 137 19.92 1.49 -12.19
N GLU A 138 18.88 1.93 -12.92
CA GLU A 138 18.92 3.15 -13.74
C GLU A 138 18.67 4.44 -12.95
N ILE A 139 17.84 4.37 -11.89
CA ILE A 139 17.42 5.55 -11.13
C ILE A 139 18.25 5.68 -9.86
N PRO A 140 19.08 6.75 -9.75
CA PRO A 140 19.81 7.03 -8.52
C PRO A 140 18.88 7.26 -7.33
N ASN A 141 19.33 6.87 -6.12
CA ASN A 141 18.57 7.01 -4.87
C ASN A 141 17.23 6.27 -4.87
N SER A 142 17.12 5.20 -5.66
CA SER A 142 15.94 4.34 -5.64
C SER A 142 15.94 3.42 -4.42
N PHE A 143 14.75 3.13 -3.93
CA PHE A 143 14.48 2.23 -2.81
C PHE A 143 13.40 1.22 -3.18
N ILE A 144 13.70 -0.06 -2.99
CA ILE A 144 12.74 -1.17 -3.16
C ILE A 144 12.39 -1.71 -1.77
N PRO A 145 11.11 -1.57 -1.29
CA PRO A 145 10.72 -1.88 0.09
C PRO A 145 10.95 -3.33 0.55
N TRP A 146 10.98 -4.30 -0.35
CA TRP A 146 11.16 -5.72 -0.02
C TRP A 146 12.61 -6.22 -0.13
N ARG A 147 13.59 -5.33 -0.25
CA ARG A 147 15.02 -5.63 -0.29
C ARG A 147 15.76 -5.22 0.97
#